data_94015472f3704179a005c25689fdd394
#
_entry.id   94015472f3704179a005c25689fdd394
#
_cell.length_a   1.000
_cell.length_b   1.000
_cell.length_c   1.000
_cell.angle_alpha   90.00
_cell.angle_beta   90.00
_cell.angle_gamma   90.00
#
_symmetry.space_group_name_H-M   'P 1'
#
loop_
_entity.id
_entity.type
_entity.pdbx_description
1 polymer ?
#
loop_
_entity_poly.entity_id
_entity_poly.type
_entity_poly.pdbx_seq_one_letter_code
_entity_poly.pdbx_strand_id
1 'polypeptide(L)'
;PPGPVRRRRSGTTVAARSTSGVLHRVTGFPEWDGFPLRDALARRLGVPVVVDKDTNAAALGLAVAGERGSFAYLHLGTGLGAGLVIGGAVHRGARTGAGEFGHQVVQLDGPPCGCGDRGCVEALCLAAVARGDLAGAARVLGIAAGNLVALLDIDLVLLGGRTVRNAPEPFLRGVAAVLDERARRTGEDPVPVRAATGEVAEGAAQLVLAPLFGRSDA
;
A
#
# COMPACT_ATOMS: atom_id res chain seq x y z
N PRO A 1 -14.24 -34.49 16.66
CA PRO A 1 -14.15 -33.88 15.36
C PRO A 1 -14.41 -32.37 15.52
N PRO A 2 -13.54 -31.50 15.03
CA PRO A 2 -13.77 -30.06 15.08
C PRO A 2 -14.89 -29.71 14.12
N GLY A 3 -15.88 -28.96 14.61
CA GLY A 3 -17.01 -28.46 13.82
C GLY A 3 -16.57 -27.40 12.81
N PRO A 4 -17.41 -27.04 11.81
CA PRO A 4 -17.03 -26.21 10.69
C PRO A 4 -16.70 -24.80 11.14
N VAL A 5 -15.52 -24.33 10.77
CA VAL A 5 -15.06 -22.94 10.95
C VAL A 5 -15.94 -22.05 10.08
N ARG A 6 -16.88 -21.31 10.67
CA ARG A 6 -17.65 -20.27 9.97
C ARG A 6 -16.71 -19.16 9.52
N ARG A 7 -16.56 -19.00 8.22
CA ARG A 7 -15.89 -17.86 7.60
C ARG A 7 -16.67 -16.58 7.95
N ARG A 8 -16.14 -15.76 8.84
CA ARG A 8 -16.60 -14.38 8.99
C ARG A 8 -15.74 -13.48 8.08
N ARG A 9 -16.39 -12.86 7.10
CA ARG A 9 -15.82 -11.80 6.30
C ARG A 9 -15.77 -10.53 7.19
N SER A 10 -14.62 -10.15 7.67
CA SER A 10 -14.39 -8.82 8.20
C SER A 10 -13.07 -8.32 7.62
N GLY A 11 -13.16 -7.70 6.47
CA GLY A 11 -12.05 -6.91 5.91
C GLY A 11 -12.02 -5.57 6.63
N THR A 12 -11.37 -5.50 7.77
CA THR A 12 -11.02 -4.22 8.40
C THR A 12 -9.55 -4.01 8.09
N THR A 13 -9.29 -3.08 7.20
CA THR A 13 -7.95 -2.61 6.88
C THR A 13 -7.45 -1.78 8.04
N VAL A 14 -6.38 -2.20 8.66
CA VAL A 14 -5.82 -1.54 9.83
C VAL A 14 -4.33 -1.33 9.63
N ALA A 15 -3.90 -0.06 9.60
CA ALA A 15 -2.49 0.27 9.69
C ALA A 15 -2.00 0.03 11.12
N ALA A 16 -1.26 -1.06 11.32
CA ALA A 16 -0.58 -1.34 12.57
C ALA A 16 0.93 -1.15 12.40
N ARG A 17 1.61 -0.59 13.39
CA ARG A 17 3.06 -0.74 13.48
C ARG A 17 3.33 -2.18 13.94
N SER A 18 3.82 -2.98 13.01
CA SER A 18 3.64 -4.43 13.01
C SER A 18 4.37 -5.21 14.10
N THR A 19 5.47 -4.73 14.66
CA THR A 19 6.25 -5.52 15.62
C THR A 19 5.56 -5.68 16.98
N SER A 20 4.78 -4.69 17.43
CA SER A 20 4.05 -4.77 18.71
C SER A 20 2.62 -5.30 18.58
N GLY A 21 2.02 -5.27 17.38
CA GLY A 21 0.59 -5.57 17.16
C GLY A 21 -0.35 -4.53 17.75
N VAL A 22 0.19 -3.33 18.06
CA VAL A 22 -0.55 -2.18 18.58
C VAL A 22 -0.84 -1.22 17.44
N LEU A 23 -2.06 -0.72 17.38
CA LEU A 23 -2.48 0.27 16.39
C LEU A 23 -1.97 1.65 16.75
N HIS A 24 -1.54 2.39 15.74
CA HIS A 24 -1.18 3.81 15.86
C HIS A 24 -1.75 4.56 14.67
N ARG A 25 -2.51 5.64 14.94
CA ARG A 25 -3.11 6.54 13.95
C ARG A 25 -3.80 5.81 12.79
N VAL A 26 -4.96 5.22 13.08
CA VAL A 26 -5.81 4.62 12.06
C VAL A 26 -6.67 5.72 11.44
N THR A 27 -6.55 5.93 10.14
CA THR A 27 -7.35 6.92 9.41
C THR A 27 -8.84 6.68 9.60
N GLY A 28 -9.55 7.68 10.12
CA GLY A 28 -10.99 7.60 10.40
C GLY A 28 -11.38 6.96 11.74
N PHE A 29 -10.40 6.46 12.53
CA PHE A 29 -10.65 5.80 13.82
C PHE A 29 -9.64 6.25 14.89
N PRO A 30 -9.70 7.50 15.34
CA PRO A 30 -8.75 8.03 16.33
C PRO A 30 -8.78 7.28 17.67
N GLU A 31 -9.92 6.70 18.02
CA GLU A 31 -10.11 5.91 19.24
C GLU A 31 -9.33 4.58 19.24
N TRP A 32 -8.77 4.19 18.11
CA TRP A 32 -7.98 2.97 17.99
C TRP A 32 -6.48 3.19 18.25
N ASP A 33 -6.07 4.44 18.47
CA ASP A 33 -4.67 4.73 18.82
C ASP A 33 -4.29 4.07 20.13
N GLY A 34 -3.19 3.33 20.13
CA GLY A 34 -2.74 2.54 21.28
C GLY A 34 -3.49 1.21 21.49
N PHE A 35 -4.46 0.84 20.65
CA PHE A 35 -5.23 -0.39 20.84
C PHE A 35 -4.39 -1.65 20.50
N PRO A 36 -4.26 -2.65 21.42
CA PRO A 36 -3.48 -3.86 21.21
C PRO A 36 -4.25 -4.89 20.37
N LEU A 37 -4.40 -4.61 19.08
CA LEU A 37 -5.25 -5.38 18.15
C LEU A 37 -4.89 -6.86 18.10
N ARG A 38 -3.58 -7.18 17.96
CA ARG A 38 -3.11 -8.57 17.89
C ARG A 38 -3.57 -9.37 19.11
N ASP A 39 -3.31 -8.85 20.29
CA ASP A 39 -3.60 -9.55 21.54
C ASP A 39 -5.11 -9.63 21.81
N ALA A 40 -5.85 -8.58 21.47
CA ALA A 40 -7.31 -8.56 21.59
C ALA A 40 -7.95 -9.62 20.68
N LEU A 41 -7.50 -9.72 19.42
CA LEU A 41 -7.99 -10.73 18.49
C LEU A 41 -7.54 -12.14 18.88
N ALA A 42 -6.29 -12.33 19.30
CA ALA A 42 -5.80 -13.64 19.75
C ALA A 42 -6.61 -14.18 20.93
N ARG A 43 -6.88 -13.33 21.95
CA ARG A 43 -7.76 -13.71 23.08
C ARG A 43 -9.18 -14.06 22.65
N ARG A 44 -9.75 -13.26 21.73
CA ARG A 44 -11.15 -13.44 21.30
C ARG A 44 -11.33 -14.67 20.42
N LEU A 45 -10.34 -14.98 19.58
CA LEU A 45 -10.41 -16.07 18.59
C LEU A 45 -9.82 -17.39 19.09
N GLY A 46 -8.97 -17.36 20.14
CA GLY A 46 -8.28 -18.53 20.67
C GLY A 46 -7.20 -19.09 19.73
N VAL A 47 -6.68 -18.26 18.80
CA VAL A 47 -5.65 -18.65 17.83
C VAL A 47 -4.56 -17.58 17.74
N PRO A 48 -3.33 -17.94 17.31
CA PRO A 48 -2.30 -16.96 17.01
C PRO A 48 -2.74 -15.97 15.93
N VAL A 49 -2.41 -14.70 16.11
CA VAL A 49 -2.76 -13.61 15.19
C VAL A 49 -1.50 -12.88 14.75
N VAL A 50 -1.38 -12.65 13.44
CA VAL A 50 -0.37 -11.80 12.81
C VAL A 50 -1.07 -10.54 12.30
N VAL A 51 -0.42 -9.39 12.48
CA VAL A 51 -0.93 -8.08 12.02
C VAL A 51 0.15 -7.40 11.20
N ASP A 52 -0.21 -6.88 10.04
CA ASP A 52 0.65 -6.06 9.19
C ASP A 52 -0.18 -4.94 8.53
N LYS A 53 0.46 -4.00 7.86
CA LYS A 53 -0.24 -3.03 7.01
C LYS A 53 -0.96 -3.76 5.88
N ASP A 54 -2.12 -3.27 5.50
CA ASP A 54 -2.88 -3.77 4.36
C ASP A 54 -2.10 -3.72 3.04
N THR A 55 -1.35 -2.64 2.83
CA THR A 55 -0.48 -2.48 1.67
C THR A 55 0.69 -3.47 1.65
N ASN A 56 1.27 -3.79 2.81
CA ASN A 56 2.29 -4.84 2.93
C ASN A 56 1.68 -6.23 2.64
N ALA A 57 0.50 -6.51 3.19
CA ALA A 57 -0.20 -7.76 2.92
C ALA A 57 -0.50 -7.91 1.43
N ALA A 58 -1.02 -6.85 0.78
CA ALA A 58 -1.27 -6.87 -0.65
C ALA A 58 0.02 -7.10 -1.46
N ALA A 59 1.11 -6.39 -1.13
CA ALA A 59 2.40 -6.54 -1.79
C ALA A 59 2.97 -7.96 -1.62
N LEU A 60 2.83 -8.56 -0.42
CA LEU A 60 3.18 -9.96 -0.19
C LEU A 60 2.38 -10.90 -1.07
N GLY A 61 1.05 -10.70 -1.16
CA GLY A 61 0.19 -11.50 -2.01
C GLY A 61 0.62 -11.46 -3.47
N LEU A 62 0.97 -10.28 -3.99
CA LEU A 62 1.46 -10.07 -5.35
C LEU A 62 2.82 -10.78 -5.58
N ALA A 63 3.75 -10.67 -4.63
CA ALA A 63 5.04 -11.37 -4.72
C ALA A 63 4.85 -12.90 -4.72
N VAL A 64 3.95 -13.43 -3.88
CA VAL A 64 3.64 -14.86 -3.82
C VAL A 64 2.92 -15.33 -5.10
N ALA A 65 2.07 -14.47 -5.70
CA ALA A 65 1.38 -14.75 -6.95
C ALA A 65 2.30 -14.74 -8.18
N GLY A 66 3.55 -14.29 -8.04
CA GLY A 66 4.55 -14.40 -9.10
C GLY A 66 5.14 -13.08 -9.58
N GLU A 67 4.78 -11.94 -9.00
CA GLU A 67 5.50 -10.69 -9.27
C GLU A 67 6.92 -10.78 -8.71
N ARG A 68 7.89 -10.53 -9.56
CA ARG A 68 9.32 -10.72 -9.26
C ARG A 68 10.05 -9.38 -9.22
N GLY A 69 11.28 -9.40 -8.65
CA GLY A 69 12.13 -8.23 -8.57
C GLY A 69 11.74 -7.26 -7.46
N SER A 70 11.99 -6.00 -7.71
CA SER A 70 11.65 -4.91 -6.79
C SER A 70 10.47 -4.12 -7.34
N PHE A 71 9.40 -3.94 -6.57
CA PHE A 71 8.22 -3.22 -7.03
C PHE A 71 7.53 -2.42 -5.91
N ALA A 72 6.76 -1.42 -6.31
CA ALA A 72 5.86 -0.70 -5.42
C ALA A 72 4.41 -1.02 -5.78
N TYR A 73 3.64 -1.47 -4.80
CA TYR A 73 2.19 -1.52 -4.86
C TYR A 73 1.62 -0.23 -4.26
N LEU A 74 0.94 0.58 -5.05
CA LEU A 74 0.32 1.84 -4.63
C LEU A 74 -1.19 1.63 -4.49
N HIS A 75 -1.71 1.85 -3.29
CA HIS A 75 -3.12 1.65 -2.96
C HIS A 75 -3.83 2.99 -2.79
N LEU A 76 -4.67 3.37 -3.75
CA LEU A 76 -5.53 4.55 -3.66
C LEU A 76 -6.99 4.13 -3.36
N GLY A 77 -7.41 4.38 -2.13
CA GLY A 77 -8.75 4.08 -1.62
C GLY A 77 -9.34 5.28 -0.88
N THR A 78 -9.67 5.08 0.41
CA THR A 78 -10.03 6.17 1.34
C THR A 78 -8.81 6.98 1.78
N GLY A 79 -7.63 6.40 1.68
CA GLY A 79 -6.32 7.00 1.85
C GLY A 79 -5.39 6.53 0.73
N LEU A 80 -4.13 6.87 0.84
CA LEU A 80 -3.08 6.49 -0.09
C LEU A 80 -1.88 5.92 0.65
N GLY A 81 -1.56 4.67 0.40
CA GLY A 81 -0.39 4.00 0.96
C GLY A 81 0.37 3.19 -0.07
N ALA A 82 1.54 2.68 0.30
CA ALA A 82 2.32 1.77 -0.53
C ALA A 82 2.76 0.52 0.25
N GLY A 83 2.85 -0.60 -0.46
CA GLY A 83 3.61 -1.77 -0.06
C GLY A 83 4.83 -1.90 -0.97
N LEU A 84 5.99 -2.01 -0.37
CA LEU A 84 7.27 -2.07 -1.09
C LEU A 84 7.81 -3.48 -1.05
N VAL A 85 8.20 -4.02 -2.20
CA VAL A 85 8.95 -5.27 -2.32
C VAL A 85 10.32 -4.92 -2.89
N ILE A 86 11.37 -5.28 -2.20
CA ILE A 86 12.76 -5.04 -2.60
C ILE A 86 13.49 -6.37 -2.63
N GLY A 87 14.06 -6.73 -3.77
CA GLY A 87 14.73 -8.01 -3.93
C GLY A 87 13.82 -9.23 -3.65
N GLY A 88 12.52 -9.12 -3.92
CA GLY A 88 11.53 -10.18 -3.71
C GLY A 88 10.96 -10.28 -2.28
N ALA A 89 11.41 -9.44 -1.34
CA ALA A 89 10.92 -9.42 0.05
C ALA A 89 10.16 -8.12 0.37
N VAL A 90 9.12 -8.21 1.21
CA VAL A 90 8.37 -7.02 1.65
C VAL A 90 9.23 -6.15 2.55
N HIS A 91 9.49 -4.93 2.12
CA HIS A 91 10.27 -3.96 2.87
C HIS A 91 9.41 -3.20 3.87
N ARG A 92 9.52 -3.55 5.14
CA ARG A 92 8.76 -2.92 6.24
C ARG A 92 9.48 -1.71 6.85
N GLY A 93 10.80 -1.59 6.60
CA GLY A 93 11.66 -0.57 7.22
C GLY A 93 12.02 -0.90 8.67
N ALA A 94 13.05 -0.24 9.18
CA ALA A 94 13.60 -0.50 10.52
C ALA A 94 12.59 -0.28 11.67
N ARG A 95 11.57 0.55 11.46
CA ARG A 95 10.51 0.87 12.43
C ARG A 95 9.12 0.53 11.91
N THR A 96 9.03 -0.38 10.94
CA THR A 96 7.78 -0.78 10.27
C THR A 96 6.97 0.39 9.66
N GLY A 97 7.64 1.49 9.37
CA GLY A 97 7.05 2.71 8.80
C GLY A 97 7.24 2.85 7.30
N ALA A 98 7.85 1.88 6.60
CA ALA A 98 7.97 1.95 5.16
C ALA A 98 6.58 1.94 4.48
N GLY A 99 6.47 2.62 3.34
CA GLY A 99 5.21 2.69 2.60
C GLY A 99 4.24 3.79 3.03
N GLU A 100 4.66 4.74 3.88
CA GLU A 100 3.89 5.98 4.17
C GLU A 100 3.94 6.95 2.96
N PHE A 101 3.74 6.39 1.79
CA PHE A 101 3.87 7.02 0.48
C PHE A 101 2.94 8.23 0.30
N GLY A 102 1.70 8.11 0.80
CA GLY A 102 0.71 9.17 0.70
C GLY A 102 1.11 10.47 1.42
N HIS A 103 2.03 10.38 2.38
CA HIS A 103 2.48 11.52 3.18
C HIS A 103 3.77 12.16 2.69
N GLN A 104 4.27 11.77 1.50
CA GLN A 104 5.30 12.57 0.82
C GLN A 104 4.73 13.95 0.46
N VAL A 105 5.44 15.01 0.84
CA VAL A 105 5.11 16.38 0.44
C VAL A 105 5.62 16.62 -0.98
N VAL A 106 4.72 16.92 -1.91
CA VAL A 106 5.04 17.25 -3.30
C VAL A 106 4.64 18.68 -3.68
N GLN A 107 3.99 19.38 -2.75
CA GLN A 107 3.62 20.78 -2.90
C GLN A 107 3.76 21.48 -1.54
N LEU A 108 4.83 22.27 -1.33
CA LEU A 108 5.16 22.87 -0.03
C LEU A 108 4.00 23.66 0.60
N ASP A 109 3.31 24.49 -0.19
CA ASP A 109 2.17 25.29 0.26
C ASP A 109 0.82 24.68 -0.12
N GLY A 110 0.78 23.35 -0.28
CA GLY A 110 -0.42 22.62 -0.69
C GLY A 110 -1.50 22.53 0.41
N PRO A 111 -2.62 21.84 0.12
CA PRO A 111 -3.71 21.67 1.07
C PRO A 111 -3.25 20.93 2.33
N PRO A 112 -3.95 21.15 3.48
CA PRO A 112 -3.66 20.42 4.70
C PRO A 112 -3.93 18.93 4.52
N CYS A 113 -3.12 18.09 5.16
CA CYS A 113 -3.25 16.65 5.21
C CYS A 113 -3.66 16.19 6.61
N GLY A 114 -4.39 15.07 6.68
CA GLY A 114 -4.78 14.44 7.96
C GLY A 114 -3.61 14.02 8.85
N CYS A 115 -2.40 13.89 8.28
CA CYS A 115 -1.19 13.59 9.06
C CYS A 115 -0.66 14.79 9.87
N GLY A 116 -1.15 15.99 9.60
CA GLY A 116 -0.73 17.25 10.23
C GLY A 116 0.19 18.09 9.34
N ASP A 117 0.64 17.58 8.21
CA ASP A 117 1.48 18.29 7.23
C ASP A 117 0.62 18.90 6.10
N ARG A 118 1.26 19.53 5.11
CA ARG A 118 0.61 20.17 3.95
C ARG A 118 1.21 19.64 2.64
N GLY A 119 0.35 19.60 1.60
CA GLY A 119 0.79 19.24 0.25
C GLY A 119 1.23 17.80 0.06
N CYS A 120 0.76 16.92 0.93
CA CYS A 120 0.97 15.49 0.79
C CYS A 120 0.29 14.93 -0.47
N VAL A 121 0.89 13.94 -1.07
CA VAL A 121 0.35 13.22 -2.24
C VAL A 121 -1.08 12.78 -1.99
N GLU A 122 -1.38 12.22 -0.82
CA GLU A 122 -2.72 11.78 -0.43
C GLU A 122 -3.74 12.94 -0.48
N ALA A 123 -3.43 14.05 0.18
CA ALA A 123 -4.35 15.20 0.22
C ALA A 123 -4.64 15.74 -1.18
N LEU A 124 -3.61 15.82 -2.03
CA LEU A 124 -3.74 16.28 -3.41
C LEU A 124 -4.54 15.29 -4.28
N CYS A 125 -4.23 13.99 -4.20
CA CYS A 125 -4.93 12.96 -4.95
C CYS A 125 -6.41 12.87 -4.54
N LEU A 126 -6.72 12.81 -3.24
CA LEU A 126 -8.09 12.69 -2.76
C LEU A 126 -8.92 13.93 -3.10
N ALA A 127 -8.33 15.13 -2.98
CA ALA A 127 -9.00 16.35 -3.40
C ALA A 127 -9.29 16.40 -4.91
N ALA A 128 -8.38 15.91 -5.74
CA ALA A 128 -8.59 15.81 -7.19
C ALA A 128 -9.70 14.79 -7.52
N VAL A 129 -9.65 13.61 -6.93
CA VAL A 129 -10.69 12.57 -7.08
C VAL A 129 -12.07 13.09 -6.66
N ALA A 130 -12.16 13.80 -5.53
CA ALA A 130 -13.43 14.38 -5.05
C ALA A 130 -14.04 15.41 -6.02
N ARG A 131 -13.22 16.07 -6.83
CA ARG A 131 -13.67 16.99 -7.89
C ARG A 131 -13.91 16.31 -9.25
N GLY A 132 -13.70 15.00 -9.34
CA GLY A 132 -13.77 14.27 -10.62
C GLY A 132 -12.54 14.45 -11.52
N ASP A 133 -11.49 15.12 -11.04
CA ASP A 133 -10.24 15.34 -11.78
C ASP A 133 -9.31 14.11 -11.64
N LEU A 134 -9.69 13.02 -12.32
CA LEU A 134 -8.91 11.79 -12.28
C LEU A 134 -7.55 11.94 -12.99
N ALA A 135 -7.46 12.79 -14.00
CA ALA A 135 -6.21 13.06 -14.71
C ALA A 135 -5.22 13.81 -13.81
N GLY A 136 -5.69 14.81 -13.07
CA GLY A 136 -4.88 15.50 -12.06
C GLY A 136 -4.43 14.59 -10.93
N ALA A 137 -5.32 13.73 -10.42
CA ALA A 137 -4.98 12.74 -9.40
C ALA A 137 -3.91 11.75 -9.91
N ALA A 138 -4.05 11.24 -11.12
CA ALA A 138 -3.09 10.33 -11.74
C ALA A 138 -1.73 10.98 -11.97
N ARG A 139 -1.70 12.26 -12.37
CA ARG A 139 -0.46 13.01 -12.52
C ARG A 139 0.27 13.19 -11.20
N VAL A 140 -0.44 13.56 -10.13
CA VAL A 140 0.14 13.69 -8.77
C VAL A 140 0.70 12.35 -8.30
N LEU A 141 -0.08 11.27 -8.47
CA LEU A 141 0.35 9.91 -8.15
C LEU A 141 1.60 9.50 -8.94
N GLY A 142 1.65 9.85 -10.23
CA GLY A 142 2.79 9.59 -11.11
C GLY A 142 4.07 10.31 -10.68
N ILE A 143 3.97 11.58 -10.25
CA ILE A 143 5.11 12.34 -9.73
C ILE A 143 5.68 11.65 -8.49
N ALA A 144 4.82 11.26 -7.56
CA ALA A 144 5.26 10.57 -6.35
C ALA A 144 5.82 9.17 -6.65
N ALA A 145 5.24 8.44 -7.60
CA ALA A 145 5.78 7.16 -8.08
C ALA A 145 7.18 7.35 -8.71
N GLY A 146 7.37 8.43 -9.47
CA GLY A 146 8.69 8.81 -10.03
C GLY A 146 9.74 9.06 -8.95
N ASN A 147 9.34 9.62 -7.80
CA ASN A 147 10.24 9.77 -6.64
C ASN A 147 10.66 8.40 -6.07
N LEU A 148 9.74 7.42 -5.98
CA LEU A 148 10.09 6.06 -5.54
C LEU A 148 11.06 5.39 -6.54
N VAL A 149 10.78 5.49 -7.83
CA VAL A 149 11.66 4.96 -8.88
C VAL A 149 13.07 5.57 -8.74
N ALA A 150 13.15 6.89 -8.55
CA ALA A 150 14.43 7.57 -8.41
C ALA A 150 15.22 7.16 -7.15
N LEU A 151 14.54 6.83 -6.07
CA LEU A 151 15.16 6.55 -4.76
C LEU A 151 15.45 5.06 -4.54
N LEU A 152 14.62 4.17 -5.09
CA LEU A 152 14.63 2.75 -4.76
C LEU A 152 15.03 1.86 -5.93
N ASP A 153 15.14 2.42 -7.14
CA ASP A 153 15.50 1.68 -8.37
C ASP A 153 14.62 0.41 -8.53
N ILE A 154 13.31 0.63 -8.55
CA ILE A 154 12.33 -0.45 -8.64
C ILE A 154 11.95 -0.76 -10.09
N ASP A 155 11.64 -2.03 -10.35
CA ASP A 155 11.36 -2.56 -11.70
C ASP A 155 9.92 -2.36 -12.18
N LEU A 156 8.98 -2.08 -11.25
CA LEU A 156 7.56 -2.11 -11.55
C LEU A 156 6.76 -1.27 -10.55
N VAL A 157 5.73 -0.59 -11.06
CA VAL A 157 4.68 0.06 -10.25
C VAL A 157 3.35 -0.63 -10.48
N LEU A 158 2.73 -1.12 -9.41
CA LEU A 158 1.42 -1.75 -9.41
C LEU A 158 0.40 -0.82 -8.74
N LEU A 159 -0.70 -0.54 -9.45
CA LEU A 159 -1.75 0.34 -8.96
C LEU A 159 -2.97 -0.47 -8.51
N GLY A 160 -3.46 -0.19 -7.32
CA GLY A 160 -4.64 -0.81 -6.76
C GLY A 160 -5.46 0.11 -5.87
N GLY A 161 -6.38 -0.48 -5.12
CA GLY A 161 -7.33 0.26 -4.30
C GLY A 161 -8.64 0.55 -5.03
N ARG A 162 -9.67 0.90 -4.26
CA ARG A 162 -11.04 1.07 -4.80
C ARG A 162 -11.10 2.15 -5.87
N THR A 163 -10.41 3.27 -5.67
CA THR A 163 -10.44 4.41 -6.60
C THR A 163 -9.86 4.02 -7.96
N VAL A 164 -8.73 3.33 -7.98
CA VAL A 164 -8.11 2.83 -9.22
C VAL A 164 -9.00 1.78 -9.89
N ARG A 165 -9.54 0.82 -9.14
CA ARG A 165 -10.42 -0.22 -9.70
C ARG A 165 -11.68 0.32 -10.36
N ASN A 166 -12.24 1.41 -9.82
CA ASN A 166 -13.43 2.05 -10.39
C ASN A 166 -13.15 2.79 -11.71
N ALA A 167 -11.92 3.25 -11.93
CA ALA A 167 -11.51 3.97 -13.14
C ALA A 167 -10.04 3.67 -13.46
N PRO A 168 -9.68 2.44 -13.90
CA PRO A 168 -8.27 2.05 -14.05
C PRO A 168 -7.54 2.85 -15.12
N GLU A 169 -8.16 3.07 -16.28
CA GLU A 169 -7.52 3.68 -17.44
C GLU A 169 -6.89 5.06 -17.19
N PRO A 170 -7.58 6.03 -16.57
CA PRO A 170 -6.98 7.33 -16.27
C PRO A 170 -5.72 7.21 -15.40
N PHE A 171 -5.74 6.33 -14.40
CA PHE A 171 -4.61 6.15 -13.48
C PHE A 171 -3.45 5.44 -14.14
N LEU A 172 -3.69 4.33 -14.84
CA LEU A 172 -2.63 3.58 -15.51
C LEU A 172 -1.91 4.45 -16.55
N ARG A 173 -2.68 5.10 -17.44
CA ARG A 173 -2.11 5.98 -18.46
C ARG A 173 -1.45 7.22 -17.86
N GLY A 174 -2.07 7.86 -16.87
CA GLY A 174 -1.55 9.09 -16.30
C GLY A 174 -0.27 8.88 -15.51
N VAL A 175 -0.16 7.79 -14.73
CA VAL A 175 1.07 7.43 -14.01
C VAL A 175 2.16 7.01 -15.00
N ALA A 176 1.84 6.15 -15.98
CA ALA A 176 2.80 5.72 -17.01
C ALA A 176 3.37 6.93 -17.77
N ALA A 177 2.52 7.87 -18.20
CA ALA A 177 2.98 9.05 -18.93
C ALA A 177 4.02 9.89 -18.13
N VAL A 178 3.87 9.99 -16.82
CA VAL A 178 4.84 10.70 -15.96
C VAL A 178 6.15 9.92 -15.86
N LEU A 179 6.08 8.59 -15.68
CA LEU A 179 7.28 7.75 -15.63
C LEU A 179 8.03 7.69 -16.96
N ASP A 180 7.30 7.61 -18.08
CA ASP A 180 7.87 7.67 -19.43
C ASP A 180 8.58 9.01 -19.70
N GLU A 181 8.00 10.12 -19.25
CA GLU A 181 8.62 11.44 -19.39
C GLU A 181 9.89 11.53 -18.54
N ARG A 182 9.86 10.95 -17.33
CA ARG A 182 11.06 10.86 -16.50
C ARG A 182 12.15 10.05 -17.21
N ALA A 183 11.84 8.86 -17.69
CA ALA A 183 12.76 7.98 -18.38
C ALA A 183 13.42 8.67 -19.60
N ARG A 184 12.62 9.37 -20.41
CA ARG A 184 13.15 10.16 -21.53
C ARG A 184 14.15 11.25 -21.09
N ARG A 185 13.89 11.93 -19.96
CA ARG A 185 14.79 12.98 -19.45
C ARG A 185 16.09 12.43 -18.88
N THR A 186 16.05 11.23 -18.27
CA THR A 186 17.22 10.62 -17.62
C THR A 186 17.98 9.68 -18.55
N GLY A 187 17.41 9.31 -19.71
CA GLY A 187 18.00 8.33 -20.62
C GLY A 187 17.89 6.89 -20.09
N GLU A 188 16.97 6.63 -19.16
CA GLU A 188 16.71 5.32 -18.58
C GLU A 188 15.57 4.61 -19.32
N ASP A 189 15.44 3.30 -19.14
CA ASP A 189 14.26 2.56 -19.57
C ASP A 189 13.04 2.92 -18.72
N PRO A 190 11.83 3.01 -19.33
CA PRO A 190 10.62 3.34 -18.59
C PRO A 190 10.21 2.19 -17.66
N VAL A 191 9.90 2.54 -16.39
CA VAL A 191 9.36 1.57 -15.42
C VAL A 191 7.89 1.30 -15.74
N PRO A 192 7.49 0.04 -16.00
CA PRO A 192 6.14 -0.31 -16.36
C PRO A 192 5.15 -0.04 -15.22
N VAL A 193 3.92 0.34 -15.61
CA VAL A 193 2.79 0.56 -14.69
C VAL A 193 1.68 -0.41 -15.05
N ARG A 194 1.22 -1.21 -14.08
CA ARG A 194 0.15 -2.20 -14.29
C ARG A 194 -0.90 -2.11 -13.19
N ALA A 195 -2.11 -2.59 -13.48
CA ALA A 195 -3.10 -2.82 -12.43
C ALA A 195 -2.68 -4.00 -11.56
N ALA A 196 -2.80 -3.86 -10.26
CA ALA A 196 -2.57 -4.96 -9.33
C ALA A 196 -3.70 -6.00 -9.47
N THR A 197 -3.31 -7.27 -9.53
CA THR A 197 -4.23 -8.41 -9.52
C THR A 197 -4.15 -9.07 -8.14
N GLY A 198 -5.25 -9.22 -7.44
CA GLY A 198 -5.28 -9.86 -6.12
C GLY A 198 -5.92 -8.97 -5.05
N GLU A 199 -6.31 -9.61 -3.99
CA GLU A 199 -7.01 -8.98 -2.87
C GLU A 199 -6.09 -8.90 -1.64
N VAL A 200 -6.25 -7.83 -0.86
CA VAL A 200 -5.53 -7.65 0.43
C VAL A 200 -5.73 -8.87 1.35
N ALA A 201 -6.93 -9.47 1.33
CA ALA A 201 -7.25 -10.63 2.15
C ALA A 201 -6.44 -11.89 1.77
N GLU A 202 -6.14 -12.08 0.48
CA GLU A 202 -5.28 -13.17 0.01
C GLU A 202 -3.85 -12.96 0.48
N GLY A 203 -3.35 -11.73 0.36
CA GLY A 203 -2.04 -11.36 0.90
C GLY A 203 -1.94 -11.49 2.41
N ALA A 204 -2.99 -11.11 3.14
CA ALA A 204 -3.05 -11.29 4.59
C ALA A 204 -2.98 -12.77 5.01
N ALA A 205 -3.58 -13.69 4.23
CA ALA A 205 -3.44 -15.12 4.47
C ALA A 205 -1.98 -15.59 4.30
N GLN A 206 -1.22 -14.98 3.39
CA GLN A 206 0.19 -15.33 3.17
C GLN A 206 1.09 -14.96 4.36
N LEU A 207 0.74 -13.98 5.18
CA LEU A 207 1.49 -13.68 6.41
C LEU A 207 1.60 -14.89 7.36
N VAL A 208 0.61 -15.78 7.32
CA VAL A 208 0.60 -17.01 8.14
C VAL A 208 1.08 -18.23 7.33
N LEU A 209 0.73 -18.30 6.06
CA LEU A 209 0.98 -19.47 5.23
C LEU A 209 2.40 -19.50 4.65
N ALA A 210 2.94 -18.34 4.21
CA ALA A 210 4.23 -18.31 3.55
C ALA A 210 5.37 -18.89 4.38
N PRO A 211 5.48 -18.62 5.71
CA PRO A 211 6.50 -19.25 6.55
C PRO A 211 6.37 -20.77 6.63
N LEU A 212 5.14 -21.34 6.60
CA LEU A 212 4.90 -22.77 6.64
C LEU A 212 5.41 -23.51 5.39
N PHE A 213 5.53 -22.77 4.28
CA PHE A 213 6.04 -23.28 3.01
C PHE A 213 7.50 -22.85 2.74
N GLY A 214 8.23 -22.42 3.79
CA GLY A 214 9.64 -22.06 3.70
C GLY A 214 9.88 -20.72 2.97
N ARG A 215 8.86 -19.90 2.79
CA ARG A 215 8.99 -18.53 2.28
C ARG A 215 9.11 -17.59 3.46
N SER A 216 10.33 -17.21 3.79
CA SER A 216 10.56 -16.22 4.84
C SER A 216 10.30 -14.82 4.26
N ASP A 217 9.41 -14.11 4.87
CA ASP A 217 9.22 -12.67 4.74
C ASP A 217 10.26 -11.90 5.53
N ALA A 218 11.46 -12.39 5.49
CA ALA A 218 12.54 -11.85 6.30
C ALA A 218 12.71 -10.35 6.09
#